data_eb3e490901be122accf1325129d54461
#
_entry.id   eb3e490901be122accf1325129d54461
#
_cell.length_a   1.000
_cell.length_b   1.000
_cell.length_c   1.000
_cell.angle_alpha   90.00
_cell.angle_beta   90.00
_cell.angle_gamma   90.00
#
_symmetry.space_group_name_H-M   'P 1'
#
loop_
_entity.id
_entity.type
_entity.pdbx_description
1 polymer ?
#
loop_
_entity_poly.entity_id
_entity_poly.type
_entity_poly.pdbx_seq_one_letter_code
_entity_poly.pdbx_strand_id
1 'polypeptide(L)'
;EALSKNIPQAVFPYSEMSAIGKVINHLPTPCSLHLANSSTVRYAQLFPLPNDVEVLSNRGTNGIEGSLSTAIGYATASDKLNFIFIGDLSFFYDMNALWNANYGSNVRILLLNNEGGEIFHALPGLEMADSSRRFITATHRTSAKAWAEDRGFQYLSVHNEEELDQAVEIFTQPSITSQPMLMEVFTEKDKDIEHLKTYYHNLKK
;
A
#
# COMPACT_ATOMS: atom_id res chain seq x y z
N GLU A 1 -6.81 -25.63 0.45
CA GLU A 1 -7.20 -25.46 -0.98
C GLU A 1 -8.71 -25.43 -1.22
N ALA A 2 -9.54 -26.12 -0.42
CA ALA A 2 -11.01 -26.16 -0.61
C ALA A 2 -11.73 -24.88 -0.14
N LEU A 3 -11.16 -24.11 0.81
CA LEU A 3 -11.76 -22.89 1.34
C LEU A 3 -11.59 -21.67 0.43
N SER A 4 -10.55 -21.65 -0.43
CA SER A 4 -10.28 -20.48 -1.29
C SER A 4 -11.22 -20.35 -2.50
N LYS A 5 -11.91 -21.42 -2.89
CA LYS A 5 -12.77 -21.44 -4.07
C LYS A 5 -14.15 -20.83 -3.89
N ASN A 6 -14.58 -20.57 -2.66
CA ASN A 6 -15.90 -20.05 -2.32
C ASN A 6 -15.89 -18.71 -1.60
N ILE A 7 -14.74 -18.04 -1.47
CA ILE A 7 -14.70 -16.69 -0.92
C ILE A 7 -15.17 -15.74 -2.02
N PRO A 8 -16.27 -15.00 -1.83
CA PRO A 8 -16.69 -13.97 -2.80
C PRO A 8 -15.53 -13.01 -3.02
N GLN A 9 -15.33 -12.56 -4.25
CA GLN A 9 -14.34 -11.52 -4.52
C GLN A 9 -14.62 -10.35 -3.59
N ALA A 10 -13.60 -9.96 -2.81
CA ALA A 10 -13.74 -8.88 -1.85
C ALA A 10 -13.93 -7.56 -2.59
N VAL A 11 -15.10 -6.96 -2.43
CA VAL A 11 -15.43 -5.64 -2.95
C VAL A 11 -15.59 -4.70 -1.77
N PHE A 12 -14.85 -3.62 -1.78
CA PHE A 12 -14.88 -2.60 -0.74
C PHE A 12 -15.27 -1.25 -1.34
N PRO A 13 -16.00 -0.40 -0.59
CA PRO A 13 -16.08 1.02 -0.88
C PRO A 13 -14.69 1.64 -0.88
N TYR A 14 -14.56 2.88 -1.36
CA TYR A 14 -13.29 3.61 -1.34
C TYR A 14 -12.60 3.51 0.02
N SER A 15 -11.42 2.91 0.04
CA SER A 15 -10.66 2.51 1.23
C SER A 15 -9.26 2.05 0.83
N GLU A 16 -8.36 1.83 1.79
CA GLU A 16 -7.07 1.18 1.52
C GLU A 16 -7.25 -0.20 0.87
N MET A 17 -8.25 -0.95 1.30
CA MET A 17 -8.55 -2.27 0.75
C MET A 17 -9.01 -2.18 -0.71
N SER A 18 -9.87 -1.20 -1.06
CA SER A 18 -10.30 -1.00 -2.45
C SER A 18 -9.11 -0.61 -3.34
N ALA A 19 -8.23 0.27 -2.86
CA ALA A 19 -7.04 0.68 -3.59
C ALA A 19 -6.10 -0.50 -3.87
N ILE A 20 -5.79 -1.30 -2.84
CA ILE A 20 -4.98 -2.50 -2.97
C ILE A 20 -5.62 -3.50 -3.94
N GLY A 21 -6.91 -3.77 -3.79
CA GLY A 21 -7.63 -4.73 -4.63
C GLY A 21 -7.68 -4.31 -6.09
N LYS A 22 -7.94 -3.03 -6.36
CA LYS A 22 -7.94 -2.50 -7.73
C LYS A 22 -6.56 -2.60 -8.38
N VAL A 23 -5.50 -2.21 -7.66
CA VAL A 23 -4.14 -2.34 -8.20
C VAL A 23 -3.77 -3.80 -8.44
N ILE A 24 -4.04 -4.73 -7.49
CA ILE A 24 -3.76 -6.17 -7.65
C ILE A 24 -4.46 -6.72 -8.89
N ASN A 25 -5.72 -6.38 -9.12
CA ASN A 25 -6.49 -6.87 -10.25
C ASN A 25 -5.99 -6.37 -11.62
N HIS A 26 -5.18 -5.30 -11.64
CA HIS A 26 -4.63 -4.68 -12.86
C HIS A 26 -3.11 -4.83 -12.97
N LEU A 27 -2.46 -5.59 -12.05
CA LEU A 27 -1.01 -5.78 -12.11
C LEU A 27 -0.59 -6.38 -13.46
N PRO A 28 0.31 -5.74 -14.19
CA PRO A 28 0.91 -6.34 -15.37
C PRO A 28 1.83 -7.49 -14.96
N THR A 29 1.83 -8.56 -15.73
CA THR A 29 2.69 -9.71 -15.48
C THR A 29 3.66 -9.94 -16.64
N PRO A 30 4.91 -10.33 -16.38
CA PRO A 30 5.50 -10.57 -15.05
C PRO A 30 5.88 -9.27 -14.30
N CYS A 31 5.69 -9.24 -12.99
CA CYS A 31 6.15 -8.14 -12.13
C CYS A 31 6.56 -8.63 -10.73
N SER A 32 7.19 -7.76 -9.94
CA SER A 32 7.48 -7.99 -8.53
C SER A 32 6.59 -7.10 -7.67
N LEU A 33 6.00 -7.68 -6.61
CA LEU A 33 5.14 -7.00 -5.64
C LEU A 33 5.78 -7.04 -4.26
N HIS A 34 6.18 -5.88 -3.77
CA HIS A 34 6.74 -5.70 -2.43
C HIS A 34 5.64 -5.24 -1.48
N LEU A 35 5.43 -5.98 -0.41
CA LEU A 35 4.40 -5.69 0.59
C LEU A 35 5.05 -5.25 1.90
N ALA A 36 4.83 -4.00 2.29
CA ALA A 36 5.22 -3.52 3.61
C ALA A 36 4.37 -4.14 4.70
N ASN A 37 4.89 -4.13 5.92
CA ASN A 37 4.21 -4.68 7.09
C ASN A 37 2.99 -3.85 7.52
N SER A 38 2.34 -4.26 8.61
CA SER A 38 1.11 -3.68 9.17
C SER A 38 -0.15 -4.01 8.36
N SER A 39 -1.03 -3.04 8.13
CA SER A 39 -2.31 -3.23 7.42
C SER A 39 -2.09 -3.66 5.97
N THR A 40 -1.11 -3.08 5.29
CA THR A 40 -0.82 -3.30 3.87
C THR A 40 -0.73 -4.78 3.48
N VAL A 41 0.16 -5.54 4.14
CA VAL A 41 0.31 -6.98 3.83
C VAL A 41 -0.95 -7.78 4.18
N ARG A 42 -1.70 -7.36 5.19
CA ARG A 42 -2.95 -8.04 5.59
C ARG A 42 -4.06 -7.81 4.58
N TYR A 43 -4.19 -6.58 4.08
CA TYR A 43 -5.19 -6.24 3.07
C TYR A 43 -4.88 -6.89 1.72
N ALA A 44 -3.60 -6.96 1.33
CA ALA A 44 -3.21 -7.65 0.10
C ALA A 44 -3.62 -9.15 0.11
N GLN A 45 -3.65 -9.80 1.28
CA GLN A 45 -4.08 -11.21 1.42
C GLN A 45 -5.58 -11.44 1.16
N LEU A 46 -6.39 -10.39 1.09
CA LEU A 46 -7.82 -10.49 0.79
C LEU A 46 -8.10 -10.71 -0.71
N PHE A 47 -7.10 -10.55 -1.55
CA PHE A 47 -7.23 -10.59 -3.01
C PHE A 47 -6.36 -11.69 -3.62
N PRO A 48 -6.87 -12.44 -4.60
CA PRO A 48 -6.05 -13.38 -5.35
C PRO A 48 -5.02 -12.63 -6.19
N LEU A 49 -3.79 -13.12 -6.19
CA LEU A 49 -2.73 -12.54 -7.02
C LEU A 49 -2.76 -13.17 -8.42
N PRO A 50 -2.48 -12.40 -9.48
CA PRO A 50 -2.26 -12.95 -10.81
C PRO A 50 -1.08 -13.93 -10.82
N ASN A 51 -1.09 -14.87 -11.78
CA ASN A 51 0.08 -15.71 -12.02
C ASN A 51 1.28 -14.85 -12.45
N ASP A 52 2.49 -15.32 -12.19
CA ASP A 52 3.75 -14.65 -12.54
C ASP A 52 4.01 -13.31 -11.80
N VAL A 53 3.35 -13.11 -10.64
CA VAL A 53 3.69 -12.06 -9.68
C VAL A 53 4.60 -12.64 -8.60
N GLU A 54 5.83 -12.12 -8.52
CA GLU A 54 6.76 -12.46 -7.45
C GLU A 54 6.49 -11.59 -6.22
N VAL A 55 6.14 -12.20 -5.09
CA VAL A 55 5.78 -11.48 -3.86
C VAL A 55 6.92 -11.47 -2.87
N LEU A 56 7.28 -10.28 -2.39
CA LEU A 56 8.37 -10.03 -1.44
C LEU A 56 7.85 -9.24 -0.23
N SER A 57 8.30 -9.58 0.97
CA SER A 57 7.91 -8.87 2.18
C SER A 57 8.90 -9.11 3.32
N ASN A 58 9.16 -8.07 4.12
CA ASN A 58 10.06 -8.13 5.28
C ASN A 58 9.35 -8.70 6.51
N ARG A 59 9.05 -10.03 6.51
CA ARG A 59 8.24 -10.67 7.56
C ARG A 59 9.05 -11.24 8.74
N GLY A 60 10.37 -11.10 8.75
CA GLY A 60 11.23 -11.65 9.81
C GLY A 60 10.93 -11.09 11.20
N THR A 61 10.90 -9.78 11.34
CA THR A 61 10.63 -9.06 12.59
C THR A 61 9.34 -8.25 12.60
N ASN A 62 8.66 -8.14 11.48
CA ASN A 62 7.41 -7.38 11.29
C ASN A 62 7.53 -5.87 11.59
N GLY A 63 8.74 -5.29 11.58
CA GLY A 63 8.94 -3.85 11.66
C GLY A 63 8.34 -3.10 10.48
N ILE A 64 8.01 -1.84 10.66
CA ILE A 64 7.48 -0.99 9.59
C ILE A 64 8.59 -0.18 8.90
N GLU A 65 9.77 -0.14 9.45
CA GLU A 65 10.98 0.43 8.87
C GLU A 65 11.65 -0.53 7.86
N GLY A 66 12.46 0.00 6.95
CA GLY A 66 13.30 -0.78 6.03
C GLY A 66 12.56 -1.46 4.86
N SER A 67 11.24 -1.36 4.80
CA SER A 67 10.46 -1.98 3.71
C SER A 67 10.70 -1.30 2.36
N LEU A 68 10.75 0.04 2.36
CA LEU A 68 11.02 0.81 1.15
C LEU A 68 12.47 0.61 0.68
N SER A 69 13.44 0.72 1.60
CA SER A 69 14.86 0.52 1.29
C SER A 69 15.14 -0.86 0.68
N THR A 70 14.53 -1.91 1.23
CA THR A 70 14.65 -3.27 0.69
C THR A 70 14.07 -3.37 -0.71
N ALA A 71 12.88 -2.82 -0.93
CA ALA A 71 12.21 -2.85 -2.23
C ALA A 71 12.97 -2.04 -3.29
N ILE A 72 13.48 -0.86 -2.95
CA ILE A 72 14.31 -0.04 -3.82
C ILE A 72 15.62 -0.77 -4.18
N GLY A 73 16.29 -1.39 -3.19
CA GLY A 73 17.49 -2.17 -3.43
C GLY A 73 17.25 -3.35 -4.39
N TYR A 74 16.14 -4.05 -4.24
CA TYR A 74 15.73 -5.11 -5.17
C TYR A 74 15.45 -4.56 -6.57
N ALA A 75 14.68 -3.48 -6.67
CA ALA A 75 14.30 -2.88 -7.95
C ALA A 75 15.51 -2.40 -8.77
N THR A 76 16.61 -2.01 -8.11
CA THR A 76 17.88 -1.60 -8.75
C THR A 76 18.52 -2.75 -9.53
N ALA A 77 18.30 -3.99 -9.09
CA ALA A 77 18.86 -5.21 -9.71
C ALA A 77 17.83 -5.96 -10.57
N SER A 78 16.64 -5.39 -10.78
CA SER A 78 15.52 -6.04 -11.48
C SER A 78 15.15 -5.29 -12.75
N ASP A 79 14.98 -6.03 -13.86
CA ASP A 79 14.45 -5.49 -15.13
C ASP A 79 12.91 -5.47 -15.20
N LYS A 80 12.23 -6.04 -14.19
CA LYS A 80 10.77 -6.08 -14.10
C LYS A 80 10.22 -4.78 -13.52
N LEU A 81 8.93 -4.53 -13.71
CA LEU A 81 8.19 -3.56 -12.92
C LEU A 81 8.12 -4.02 -11.45
N ASN A 82 8.42 -3.11 -10.53
CA ASN A 82 8.42 -3.34 -9.10
C ASN A 82 7.32 -2.48 -8.46
N PHE A 83 6.24 -3.13 -8.03
CA PHE A 83 5.16 -2.50 -7.29
C PHE A 83 5.44 -2.59 -5.80
N ILE A 84 5.42 -1.47 -5.10
CA ILE A 84 5.71 -1.36 -3.67
C ILE A 84 4.47 -0.83 -2.98
N PHE A 85 3.78 -1.68 -2.21
CA PHE A 85 2.63 -1.28 -1.41
C PHE A 85 3.10 -0.97 0.00
N ILE A 86 2.83 0.24 0.48
CA ILE A 86 3.39 0.74 1.72
C ILE A 86 2.43 1.73 2.39
N GLY A 87 2.29 1.64 3.72
CA GLY A 87 1.57 2.62 4.51
C GLY A 87 2.41 3.87 4.78
N ASP A 88 1.76 4.94 5.16
CA ASP A 88 2.34 6.26 5.40
C ASP A 88 3.47 6.27 6.43
N LEU A 89 3.26 5.71 7.61
CA LEU A 89 4.30 5.66 8.64
C LEU A 89 5.52 4.87 8.17
N SER A 90 5.30 3.73 7.51
CA SER A 90 6.39 2.92 6.97
C SER A 90 7.17 3.67 5.89
N PHE A 91 6.47 4.42 5.05
CA PHE A 91 7.10 5.26 4.03
C PHE A 91 7.93 6.38 4.67
N PHE A 92 7.34 7.16 5.60
CA PHE A 92 8.05 8.30 6.21
C PHE A 92 9.22 7.88 7.10
N TYR A 93 9.17 6.71 7.75
CA TYR A 93 10.31 6.17 8.48
C TYR A 93 11.48 5.77 7.57
N ASP A 94 11.21 5.45 6.31
CA ASP A 94 12.21 4.92 5.37
C ASP A 94 12.32 5.76 4.07
N MET A 95 11.73 6.96 4.03
CA MET A 95 11.72 7.82 2.84
C MET A 95 13.12 8.22 2.35
N ASN A 96 14.11 8.15 3.23
CA ASN A 96 15.51 8.34 2.87
C ASN A 96 16.04 7.28 1.89
N ALA A 97 15.34 6.17 1.68
CA ALA A 97 15.68 5.22 0.62
C ALA A 97 15.72 5.86 -0.78
N LEU A 98 15.04 6.99 -0.96
CA LEU A 98 14.91 7.69 -2.24
C LEU A 98 15.88 8.86 -2.44
N TRP A 99 16.68 9.24 -1.42
CA TRP A 99 17.52 10.45 -1.51
C TRP A 99 18.66 10.35 -2.51
N ASN A 100 19.22 9.14 -2.69
CA ASN A 100 20.40 8.89 -3.52
C ASN A 100 20.08 8.68 -5.01
N ALA A 101 18.79 8.64 -5.37
CA ALA A 101 18.32 8.43 -6.74
C ALA A 101 18.87 7.20 -7.48
N ASN A 102 19.33 6.17 -6.75
CA ASN A 102 19.83 4.91 -7.31
C ASN A 102 18.69 3.92 -7.64
N TYR A 103 17.59 4.41 -8.19
CA TYR A 103 16.44 3.60 -8.62
C TYR A 103 16.06 3.96 -10.06
N GLY A 104 15.45 3.00 -10.74
CA GLY A 104 14.99 3.15 -12.11
C GLY A 104 13.53 3.57 -12.23
N SER A 105 13.13 3.85 -13.45
CA SER A 105 11.73 4.14 -13.79
C SER A 105 10.81 2.90 -13.72
N ASN A 106 11.35 1.74 -13.38
CA ASN A 106 10.62 0.50 -13.12
C ASN A 106 9.98 0.45 -11.72
N VAL A 107 10.12 1.50 -10.90
CA VAL A 107 9.54 1.60 -9.55
C VAL A 107 8.13 2.20 -9.59
N ARG A 108 7.19 1.54 -8.92
CA ARG A 108 5.78 1.95 -8.73
C ARG A 108 5.42 1.86 -7.25
N ILE A 109 5.26 2.98 -6.56
CA ILE A 109 4.91 3.03 -5.14
C ILE A 109 3.43 3.35 -4.96
N LEU A 110 2.66 2.40 -4.40
CA LEU A 110 1.33 2.65 -3.86
C LEU A 110 1.48 3.02 -2.38
N LEU A 111 1.33 4.29 -2.07
CA LEU A 111 1.37 4.83 -0.73
C LEU A 111 -0.04 4.99 -0.19
N LEU A 112 -0.36 4.24 0.87
CA LEU A 112 -1.63 4.29 1.59
C LEU A 112 -1.49 5.29 2.73
N ASN A 113 -2.18 6.42 2.65
CA ASN A 113 -2.07 7.51 3.62
C ASN A 113 -3.41 7.73 4.34
N ASN A 114 -3.51 7.16 5.53
CA ASN A 114 -4.65 7.31 6.43
C ASN A 114 -4.33 8.22 7.64
N GLU A 115 -3.25 8.97 7.56
CA GLU A 115 -2.77 9.89 8.58
C GLU A 115 -2.35 9.21 9.91
N GLY A 116 -1.78 7.98 9.85
CA GLY A 116 -1.18 7.34 11.03
C GLY A 116 -1.36 5.83 11.16
N GLY A 117 -1.15 5.33 12.37
CA GLY A 117 -1.19 3.90 12.68
C GLY A 117 -2.60 3.35 12.87
N GLU A 118 -3.28 3.04 11.79
CA GLU A 118 -4.65 2.51 11.76
C GLU A 118 -4.82 1.22 12.58
N ILE A 119 -3.86 0.31 12.54
CA ILE A 119 -3.93 -0.98 13.21
C ILE A 119 -4.22 -0.86 14.72
N PHE A 120 -3.77 0.21 15.36
CA PHE A 120 -3.99 0.44 16.79
C PHE A 120 -5.46 0.76 17.11
N HIS A 121 -6.24 1.24 16.15
CA HIS A 121 -7.68 1.46 16.29
C HIS A 121 -8.50 0.18 16.09
N ALA A 122 -7.93 -0.82 15.40
CA ALA A 122 -8.59 -2.09 15.13
C ALA A 122 -8.37 -3.15 16.22
N LEU A 123 -7.42 -2.95 17.16
CA LEU A 123 -7.10 -3.93 18.19
C LEU A 123 -8.16 -3.92 19.30
N PRO A 124 -8.80 -5.06 19.59
CA PRO A 124 -9.77 -5.17 20.68
C PRO A 124 -9.11 -4.90 22.04
N GLY A 125 -9.79 -4.14 22.90
CA GLY A 125 -9.33 -3.90 24.28
C GLY A 125 -8.22 -2.85 24.41
N LEU A 126 -7.83 -2.17 23.35
CA LEU A 126 -6.90 -1.06 23.41
C LEU A 126 -7.66 0.26 23.61
N GLU A 127 -8.25 0.45 24.80
CA GLU A 127 -8.81 1.75 25.18
C GLU A 127 -7.65 2.70 25.55
N MET A 128 -7.31 3.57 24.62
CA MET A 128 -6.28 4.59 24.81
C MET A 128 -6.92 5.93 25.20
N ALA A 129 -6.37 6.59 26.23
CA ALA A 129 -6.66 8.00 26.48
C ALA A 129 -6.25 8.84 25.25
N ASP A 130 -6.95 9.94 24.96
CA ASP A 130 -6.69 10.78 23.79
C ASP A 130 -5.24 11.28 23.73
N SER A 131 -4.64 11.58 24.90
CA SER A 131 -3.23 11.96 24.98
C SER A 131 -2.27 10.85 24.53
N SER A 132 -2.56 9.59 24.88
CA SER A 132 -1.74 8.43 24.50
C SER A 132 -1.97 8.05 23.04
N ARG A 133 -3.20 8.18 22.56
CA ARG A 133 -3.58 7.87 21.16
C ARG A 133 -2.70 8.61 20.18
N ARG A 134 -2.52 9.92 20.36
CA ARG A 134 -1.69 10.75 19.48
C ARG A 134 -0.27 10.21 19.30
N PHE A 135 0.37 9.75 20.37
CA PHE A 135 1.75 9.25 20.33
C PHE A 135 1.85 7.82 19.81
N ILE A 136 0.90 6.96 20.16
CA ILE A 136 0.90 5.54 19.74
C ILE A 136 0.54 5.42 18.27
N THR A 137 -0.47 6.16 17.81
CA THR A 137 -0.89 6.14 16.40
C THR A 137 -0.05 7.04 15.51
N ALA A 138 0.83 7.87 16.08
CA ALA A 138 1.68 8.80 15.35
C ALA A 138 0.91 9.62 14.30
N THR A 139 -0.27 10.12 14.69
CA THR A 139 -1.17 10.85 13.77
C THR A 139 -0.47 12.08 13.17
N HIS A 140 -0.59 12.26 11.86
CA HIS A 140 0.02 13.34 11.10
C HIS A 140 -0.92 13.84 9.98
N ARG A 141 -0.48 14.86 9.26
CA ARG A 141 -1.11 15.39 8.03
C ARG A 141 -0.07 15.61 6.93
N THR A 142 0.90 14.71 6.86
CA THR A 142 2.02 14.80 5.94
C THR A 142 1.65 14.11 4.64
N SER A 143 1.96 14.74 3.50
CA SER A 143 1.91 14.13 2.17
C SER A 143 3.32 13.88 1.65
N ALA A 144 3.48 12.83 0.87
CA ALA A 144 4.73 12.51 0.20
C ALA A 144 4.96 13.34 -1.07
N LYS A 145 4.00 14.17 -1.50
CA LYS A 145 4.02 14.89 -2.78
C LYS A 145 5.34 15.61 -3.05
N ALA A 146 5.71 16.54 -2.16
CA ALA A 146 6.89 17.37 -2.36
C ALA A 146 8.18 16.53 -2.45
N TRP A 147 8.28 15.46 -1.65
CA TRP A 147 9.42 14.55 -1.70
C TRP A 147 9.44 13.73 -2.97
N ALA A 148 8.30 13.19 -3.39
CA ALA A 148 8.17 12.41 -4.62
C ALA A 148 8.55 13.25 -5.85
N GLU A 149 8.01 14.46 -5.97
CA GLU A 149 8.30 15.37 -7.07
C GLU A 149 9.79 15.79 -7.10
N ASP A 150 10.37 16.12 -5.94
CA ASP A 150 11.80 16.44 -5.83
C ASP A 150 12.71 15.26 -6.19
N ARG A 151 12.25 14.04 -5.96
CA ARG A 151 12.96 12.80 -6.33
C ARG A 151 12.66 12.32 -7.74
N GLY A 152 11.92 13.06 -8.54
CA GLY A 152 11.68 12.79 -9.95
C GLY A 152 10.59 11.75 -10.22
N PHE A 153 9.73 11.48 -9.25
CA PHE A 153 8.56 10.61 -9.44
C PHE A 153 7.42 11.35 -10.16
N GLN A 154 6.73 10.67 -11.06
CA GLN A 154 5.40 11.06 -11.45
C GLN A 154 4.47 10.82 -10.26
N TYR A 155 3.92 11.90 -9.71
CA TYR A 155 3.05 11.84 -8.55
C TYR A 155 1.58 11.83 -8.95
N LEU A 156 0.82 10.87 -8.38
CA LEU A 156 -0.62 10.72 -8.54
C LEU A 156 -1.29 10.86 -7.16
N SER A 157 -2.22 11.81 -7.01
CA SER A 157 -3.00 12.02 -5.79
C SER A 157 -4.39 11.45 -5.96
N VAL A 158 -4.87 10.71 -4.96
CA VAL A 158 -6.17 10.02 -5.00
C VAL A 158 -6.93 10.24 -3.70
N HIS A 159 -8.15 10.79 -3.79
CA HIS A 159 -9.01 11.11 -2.65
C HIS A 159 -10.42 10.52 -2.71
N ASN A 160 -10.76 9.87 -3.82
CA ASN A 160 -12.07 9.25 -4.03
C ASN A 160 -12.01 8.12 -5.06
N GLU A 161 -13.13 7.42 -5.23
CA GLU A 161 -13.25 6.25 -6.10
C GLU A 161 -12.96 6.58 -7.59
N GLU A 162 -13.45 7.71 -8.09
CA GLU A 162 -13.26 8.10 -9.50
C GLU A 162 -11.79 8.42 -9.79
N GLU A 163 -11.14 9.15 -8.91
CA GLU A 163 -9.70 9.43 -9.01
C GLU A 163 -8.87 8.13 -8.90
N LEU A 164 -9.31 7.18 -8.06
CA LEU A 164 -8.65 5.89 -7.94
C LEU A 164 -8.70 5.11 -9.24
N ASP A 165 -9.86 5.03 -9.90
CA ASP A 165 -10.02 4.32 -11.16
C ASP A 165 -9.10 4.89 -12.24
N GLN A 166 -9.09 6.23 -12.38
CA GLN A 166 -8.22 6.92 -13.35
C GLN A 166 -6.72 6.71 -13.03
N ALA A 167 -6.35 6.80 -11.75
CA ALA A 167 -4.96 6.64 -11.34
C ALA A 167 -4.46 5.20 -11.52
N VAL A 168 -5.28 4.19 -11.25
CA VAL A 168 -4.95 2.78 -11.44
C VAL A 168 -4.62 2.48 -12.91
N GLU A 169 -5.37 3.00 -13.87
CA GLU A 169 -5.08 2.83 -15.29
C GLU A 169 -3.68 3.35 -15.69
N ILE A 170 -3.27 4.49 -15.12
CA ILE A 170 -1.95 5.07 -15.37
C ILE A 170 -0.86 4.27 -14.64
N PHE A 171 -1.11 3.96 -13.36
CA PHE A 171 -0.15 3.36 -12.44
C PHE A 171 0.21 1.92 -12.83
N THR A 172 -0.74 1.17 -13.42
CA THR A 172 -0.56 -0.25 -13.78
C THR A 172 -0.22 -0.47 -15.25
N GLN A 173 0.12 0.57 -16.00
CA GLN A 173 0.57 0.40 -17.38
C GLN A 173 1.76 -0.58 -17.46
N PRO A 174 1.73 -1.54 -18.42
CA PRO A 174 2.73 -2.61 -18.49
C PRO A 174 4.11 -2.16 -18.99
N SER A 175 4.21 -0.95 -19.52
CA SER A 175 5.47 -0.39 -20.00
C SER A 175 6.23 0.36 -18.90
N ILE A 176 7.55 0.22 -18.87
CA ILE A 176 8.40 1.09 -18.09
C ILE A 176 8.36 2.49 -18.70
N THR A 177 7.96 3.46 -17.90
CA THR A 177 7.84 4.87 -18.30
C THR A 177 9.18 5.60 -18.16
N SER A 178 9.23 6.89 -18.51
CA SER A 178 10.45 7.71 -18.35
C SER A 178 10.79 8.03 -16.88
N GLN A 179 9.81 7.92 -15.99
CA GLN A 179 9.92 8.25 -14.57
C GLN A 179 9.33 7.13 -13.71
N PRO A 180 9.84 6.91 -12.48
CA PRO A 180 9.14 6.12 -11.47
C PRO A 180 7.81 6.80 -11.10
N MET A 181 6.86 6.05 -10.53
CA MET A 181 5.58 6.60 -10.13
C MET A 181 5.33 6.40 -8.63
N LEU A 182 4.70 7.39 -8.01
CA LEU A 182 4.14 7.31 -6.66
C LEU A 182 2.67 7.71 -6.70
N MET A 183 1.80 6.78 -6.38
CA MET A 183 0.36 7.01 -6.20
C MET A 183 0.07 7.06 -4.70
N GLU A 184 -0.30 8.23 -4.20
CA GLU A 184 -0.68 8.46 -2.80
C GLU A 184 -2.21 8.46 -2.70
N VAL A 185 -2.74 7.47 -1.97
CA VAL A 185 -4.18 7.28 -1.75
C VAL A 185 -4.52 7.71 -0.35
N PHE A 186 -5.30 8.78 -0.23
CA PHE A 186 -5.75 9.34 1.04
C PHE A 186 -7.06 8.70 1.47
N THR A 187 -7.08 8.06 2.64
CA THR A 187 -8.28 7.40 3.18
C THR A 187 -8.60 7.86 4.59
N GLU A 188 -9.75 7.43 5.10
CA GLU A 188 -10.18 7.69 6.46
C GLU A 188 -10.10 6.40 7.28
N LYS A 189 -9.13 6.31 8.20
CA LYS A 189 -8.86 5.11 9.02
C LYS A 189 -10.09 4.52 9.72
N ASP A 190 -11.00 5.35 10.22
CA ASP A 190 -12.20 4.86 10.91
C ASP A 190 -13.16 4.16 9.93
N LYS A 191 -13.29 4.66 8.71
CA LYS A 191 -14.06 4.01 7.63
C LYS A 191 -13.40 2.72 7.17
N ASP A 192 -12.09 2.71 7.00
CA ASP A 192 -11.34 1.51 6.61
C ASP A 192 -11.56 0.37 7.62
N ILE A 193 -11.49 0.67 8.91
CA ILE A 193 -11.76 -0.30 9.98
C ILE A 193 -13.22 -0.80 9.94
N GLU A 194 -14.20 0.07 9.71
CA GLU A 194 -15.61 -0.29 9.61
C GLU A 194 -15.85 -1.23 8.42
N HIS A 195 -15.28 -0.91 7.26
CA HIS A 195 -15.35 -1.74 6.06
C HIS A 195 -14.75 -3.12 6.28
N LEU A 196 -13.60 -3.20 6.93
CA LEU A 196 -12.95 -4.46 7.26
C LEU A 196 -13.78 -5.32 8.23
N LYS A 197 -14.34 -4.70 9.28
CA LYS A 197 -15.22 -5.39 10.24
C LYS A 197 -16.47 -5.94 9.55
N THR A 198 -17.07 -5.14 8.68
CA THR A 198 -18.26 -5.54 7.91
C THR A 198 -17.95 -6.73 6.99
N TYR A 199 -16.81 -6.70 6.30
CA TYR A 199 -16.34 -7.81 5.46
C TYR A 199 -16.21 -9.11 6.27
N TYR A 200 -15.48 -9.09 7.40
CA TYR A 200 -15.34 -10.28 8.24
C TYR A 200 -16.65 -10.77 8.88
N HIS A 201 -17.57 -9.86 9.20
CA HIS A 201 -18.89 -10.24 9.69
C HIS A 201 -19.67 -11.00 8.61
N ASN A 202 -19.60 -10.57 7.37
CA ASN A 202 -20.31 -11.19 6.25
C ASN A 202 -19.71 -12.55 5.84
N LEU A 203 -18.42 -12.78 6.06
CA LEU A 203 -17.79 -14.10 5.83
C LEU A 203 -18.23 -15.17 6.83
N LYS A 204 -18.82 -14.80 7.99
CA LYS A 204 -19.29 -15.73 9.02
C LYS A 204 -20.73 -16.20 8.81
N LYS A 205 -21.43 -15.63 7.86
CA LYS A 205 -22.80 -16.01 7.47
C LYS A 205 -22.76 -17.05 6.36
#